data_66baef78120be57649bba8ce30632761
#
_entry.id   66baef78120be57649bba8ce30632761
#
_cell.length_a   1.000
_cell.length_b   1.000
_cell.length_c   1.000
_cell.angle_alpha   90.00
_cell.angle_beta   90.00
_cell.angle_gamma   90.00
#
_symmetry.space_group_name_H-M   'P 1'
#
loop_
_entity.id
_entity.type
_entity.pdbx_description
1 polymer ?
#
loop_
_entity_poly.entity_id
_entity_poly.type
_entity_poly.pdbx_seq_one_letter_code
_entity_poly.pdbx_strand_id
1 'polypeptide(L)'
;MNFSTTISVRAFSTCLLAFLLVAKTTFAADWPIWGGNGSRNMVSFEKGINLDFDPGRMDEDEVVDMKTTKNIKWIAKLGSQAYGNVTVADGRVYAGTNNESPRDPTKKGDRGIVMCFDEKTGKLNWQLVIPKLGAGKVSDWEYIGICSSPAIEGNRAYIVTNKCEVVCVDVEGLKNGNEGPFKSEAKYVNPKGQKAPLKEELDADLIWKYDMRDELGVFPHNVTSSSAVIVGDYVFVATSNGVDWSHTNIPAPLSPCWIALDKNTGELVGEDGSGAGKNALHAAWSSLTYGKAGDKDVLVWGGTDGFCYGYSSKPEKDDEGFDVFNPIWKVPKTFSFRVKSTFE
;
A
#
# COMPACT_ATOMS: atom_id res chain seq x y z
N MET A 1 18.39 -85.54 37.99
CA MET A 1 17.77 -85.23 36.74
C MET A 1 16.92 -83.97 36.94
N ASN A 2 17.49 -82.84 36.58
CA ASN A 2 16.82 -81.56 36.76
C ASN A 2 16.22 -81.12 35.40
N PHE A 3 14.92 -80.96 35.35
CA PHE A 3 14.20 -80.30 34.22
C PHE A 3 13.99 -78.84 34.56
N SER A 4 14.66 -77.97 33.81
CA SER A 4 14.44 -76.54 33.87
C SER A 4 13.44 -76.20 32.81
N THR A 5 12.29 -75.62 33.22
CA THR A 5 11.24 -75.12 32.33
C THR A 5 11.40 -73.63 32.18
N THR A 6 11.79 -73.18 30.97
CA THR A 6 11.96 -71.81 30.63
C THR A 6 10.62 -71.27 30.13
N ILE A 7 9.98 -70.31 30.83
CA ILE A 7 8.78 -69.62 30.41
C ILE A 7 9.19 -68.39 29.57
N SER A 8 8.86 -68.42 28.30
CA SER A 8 9.06 -67.30 27.39
C SER A 8 7.91 -66.29 27.52
N VAL A 9 8.19 -65.13 28.06
CA VAL A 9 7.24 -64.03 28.12
C VAL A 9 7.37 -63.24 26.80
N ARG A 10 6.37 -63.34 25.93
CA ARG A 10 6.25 -62.46 24.74
C ARG A 10 5.64 -61.13 25.18
N ALA A 11 6.45 -60.08 25.18
CA ALA A 11 5.98 -58.70 25.34
C ALA A 11 5.29 -58.26 24.05
N PHE A 12 3.97 -58.03 24.12
CA PHE A 12 3.22 -57.31 23.10
C PHE A 12 3.49 -55.83 23.22
N SER A 13 4.28 -55.28 22.32
CA SER A 13 4.52 -53.84 22.20
C SER A 13 3.38 -53.23 21.39
N THR A 14 2.42 -52.65 22.06
CA THR A 14 1.33 -51.89 21.43
C THR A 14 1.86 -50.50 21.09
N CYS A 15 2.28 -50.27 19.85
CA CYS A 15 2.55 -48.94 19.33
C CYS A 15 1.24 -48.12 19.21
N LEU A 16 0.99 -47.27 20.19
CA LEU A 16 -0.05 -46.28 20.13
C LEU A 16 0.39 -45.13 19.20
N LEU A 17 -0.02 -45.17 17.93
CA LEU A 17 0.19 -44.07 16.98
C LEU A 17 -0.77 -42.94 17.37
N ALA A 18 -0.31 -41.98 18.15
CA ALA A 18 -1.01 -40.75 18.40
C ALA A 18 -0.98 -39.91 17.10
N PHE A 19 -2.05 -39.93 16.33
CA PHE A 19 -2.30 -38.96 15.30
C PHE A 19 -2.55 -37.60 15.97
N LEU A 20 -1.54 -36.77 16.07
CA LEU A 20 -1.70 -35.33 16.33
C LEU A 20 -2.43 -34.73 15.12
N LEU A 21 -3.75 -34.61 15.21
CA LEU A 21 -4.53 -33.72 14.37
C LEU A 21 -4.07 -32.30 14.72
N VAL A 22 -3.07 -31.80 14.00
CA VAL A 22 -2.78 -30.39 13.93
C VAL A 22 -3.97 -29.78 13.20
N ALA A 23 -4.95 -29.27 13.95
CA ALA A 23 -5.98 -28.39 13.39
C ALA A 23 -5.20 -27.24 12.70
N LYS A 24 -5.14 -27.29 11.37
CA LYS A 24 -4.71 -26.13 10.59
C LYS A 24 -5.78 -25.09 10.83
N THR A 25 -5.51 -24.15 11.74
CA THR A 25 -6.25 -22.91 11.79
C THR A 25 -6.00 -22.24 10.45
N THR A 26 -6.95 -22.36 9.54
CA THR A 26 -6.93 -21.58 8.29
C THR A 26 -7.20 -20.13 8.68
N PHE A 27 -6.12 -19.37 8.88
CA PHE A 27 -6.22 -17.93 8.84
C PHE A 27 -6.53 -17.53 7.38
N ALA A 28 -7.35 -16.52 7.18
CA ALA A 28 -7.52 -15.91 5.87
C ALA A 28 -6.13 -15.48 5.35
N ALA A 29 -5.91 -15.60 4.04
CA ALA A 29 -4.64 -15.19 3.45
C ALA A 29 -4.50 -13.67 3.56
N ASP A 30 -3.27 -13.21 3.79
CA ASP A 30 -2.94 -11.81 3.76
C ASP A 30 -3.25 -11.17 2.39
N TRP A 31 -3.57 -9.88 2.42
CA TRP A 31 -3.77 -9.03 1.25
C TRP A 31 -2.82 -7.81 1.37
N PRO A 32 -1.49 -8.05 1.29
CA PRO A 32 -0.48 -7.09 1.77
C PRO A 32 -0.29 -5.87 0.88
N ILE A 33 -0.79 -5.87 -0.34
CA ILE A 33 -0.74 -4.74 -1.26
C ILE A 33 -2.08 -4.56 -1.98
N TRP A 34 -2.30 -3.41 -2.57
CA TRP A 34 -3.46 -3.18 -3.44
C TRP A 34 -3.51 -4.23 -4.55
N GLY A 35 -4.62 -4.95 -4.65
CA GLY A 35 -4.81 -6.04 -5.60
C GLY A 35 -4.29 -7.40 -5.11
N GLY A 36 -3.82 -7.52 -3.87
CA GLY A 36 -3.43 -8.76 -3.18
C GLY A 36 -1.98 -9.18 -3.41
N ASN A 37 -1.49 -9.02 -4.63
CA ASN A 37 -0.12 -9.36 -5.01
C ASN A 37 0.38 -8.45 -6.15
N GLY A 38 1.62 -8.63 -6.59
CA GLY A 38 2.24 -7.81 -7.64
C GLY A 38 1.45 -7.75 -8.95
N SER A 39 0.74 -8.82 -9.32
CA SER A 39 -0.07 -8.86 -10.55
C SER A 39 -1.36 -8.03 -10.47
N ARG A 40 -1.79 -7.67 -9.26
CA ARG A 40 -2.99 -6.86 -9.00
C ARG A 40 -4.26 -7.38 -9.71
N ASN A 41 -4.37 -8.68 -9.87
CA ASN A 41 -5.48 -9.32 -10.58
C ASN A 41 -6.77 -9.40 -9.76
N MET A 42 -6.76 -8.98 -8.50
CA MET A 42 -7.90 -8.97 -7.57
C MET A 42 -8.52 -10.36 -7.33
N VAL A 43 -7.75 -11.44 -7.55
CA VAL A 43 -8.23 -12.80 -7.34
C VAL A 43 -7.81 -13.30 -5.97
N SER A 44 -8.80 -13.66 -5.14
CA SER A 44 -8.59 -14.39 -3.89
C SER A 44 -8.90 -15.87 -4.09
N PHE A 45 -8.07 -16.74 -3.52
CA PHE A 45 -8.30 -18.18 -3.48
C PHE A 45 -9.03 -18.62 -2.20
N GLU A 46 -9.43 -17.68 -1.35
CA GLU A 46 -10.19 -17.94 -0.13
C GLU A 46 -11.52 -18.59 -0.44
N LYS A 47 -11.89 -19.58 0.40
CA LYS A 47 -13.15 -20.32 0.28
C LYS A 47 -14.01 -20.03 1.51
N GLY A 48 -15.32 -20.09 1.30
CA GLY A 48 -16.28 -19.92 2.40
C GLY A 48 -16.40 -18.47 2.88
N ILE A 49 -16.05 -17.49 2.01
CA ILE A 49 -16.26 -16.08 2.30
C ILE A 49 -17.75 -15.87 2.58
N ASN A 50 -18.05 -15.33 3.75
CA ASN A 50 -19.42 -15.03 4.11
C ASN A 50 -19.88 -13.74 3.43
N LEU A 51 -20.79 -13.87 2.48
CA LEU A 51 -21.40 -12.74 1.77
C LEU A 51 -22.69 -12.24 2.44
N ASP A 52 -23.18 -12.96 3.45
CA ASP A 52 -24.36 -12.59 4.21
C ASP A 52 -23.94 -11.79 5.45
N PHE A 53 -23.77 -10.49 5.28
CA PHE A 53 -23.42 -9.58 6.37
C PHE A 53 -24.34 -8.36 6.40
N ASP A 54 -24.51 -7.78 7.59
CA ASP A 54 -25.21 -6.52 7.81
C ASP A 54 -24.26 -5.57 8.57
N PRO A 55 -23.95 -4.39 8.02
CA PRO A 55 -23.10 -3.41 8.70
C PRO A 55 -23.75 -2.79 9.95
N GLY A 56 -25.04 -3.03 10.17
CA GLY A 56 -25.77 -2.52 11.33
C GLY A 56 -26.29 -1.09 11.15
N ARG A 57 -26.79 -0.52 12.24
CA ARG A 57 -27.37 0.82 12.29
C ARG A 57 -26.43 1.76 13.00
N MET A 58 -26.28 2.96 12.47
CA MET A 58 -25.56 4.07 13.13
C MET A 58 -26.52 4.89 13.98
N ASP A 59 -26.02 5.39 15.09
CA ASP A 59 -26.68 6.41 15.91
C ASP A 59 -26.41 7.83 15.38
N GLU A 60 -26.89 8.85 16.13
CA GLU A 60 -26.72 10.26 15.78
C GLU A 60 -25.26 10.73 15.84
N ASP A 61 -24.40 10.02 16.58
CA ASP A 61 -22.97 10.30 16.69
C ASP A 61 -22.13 9.52 15.64
N GLU A 62 -22.81 8.89 14.67
CA GLU A 62 -22.18 8.04 13.64
C GLU A 62 -21.43 6.82 14.22
N VAL A 63 -21.89 6.31 15.36
CA VAL A 63 -21.38 5.09 15.98
C VAL A 63 -22.30 3.93 15.63
N VAL A 64 -21.73 2.83 15.14
CA VAL A 64 -22.51 1.64 14.79
C VAL A 64 -22.85 0.85 16.04
N ASP A 65 -24.16 0.59 16.26
CA ASP A 65 -24.59 -0.36 17.28
C ASP A 65 -24.29 -1.79 16.84
N MET A 66 -23.23 -2.36 17.40
CA MET A 66 -22.74 -3.70 17.09
C MET A 66 -23.79 -4.80 17.33
N LYS A 67 -24.84 -4.55 18.13
CA LYS A 67 -25.94 -5.51 18.34
C LYS A 67 -26.85 -5.62 17.11
N THR A 68 -26.83 -4.65 16.23
CA THR A 68 -27.61 -4.63 14.99
C THR A 68 -26.84 -5.17 13.80
N THR A 69 -25.55 -5.49 13.96
CA THR A 69 -24.72 -6.06 12.90
C THR A 69 -24.94 -7.56 12.75
N LYS A 70 -24.63 -8.09 11.57
CA LYS A 70 -24.61 -9.53 11.29
C LYS A 70 -23.29 -9.91 10.64
N ASN A 71 -22.61 -10.90 11.21
CA ASN A 71 -21.33 -11.41 10.70
C ASN A 71 -20.24 -10.32 10.57
N ILE A 72 -20.29 -9.30 11.41
CA ILE A 72 -19.28 -8.25 11.55
C ILE A 72 -18.49 -8.50 12.83
N LYS A 73 -17.17 -8.56 12.71
CA LYS A 73 -16.26 -8.78 13.83
C LYS A 73 -16.02 -7.50 14.62
N TRP A 74 -15.73 -6.43 13.93
CA TRP A 74 -15.54 -5.08 14.47
C TRP A 74 -15.71 -4.02 13.36
N ILE A 75 -15.90 -2.79 13.78
CA ILE A 75 -15.97 -1.61 12.92
C ILE A 75 -15.04 -0.56 13.51
N ALA A 76 -14.24 0.10 12.67
CA ALA A 76 -13.42 1.22 13.07
C ALA A 76 -13.81 2.46 12.27
N LYS A 77 -14.03 3.59 12.97
CA LYS A 77 -14.29 4.87 12.32
C LYS A 77 -13.00 5.38 11.67
N LEU A 78 -13.06 5.75 10.41
CA LEU A 78 -12.00 6.47 9.70
C LEU A 78 -12.30 7.98 9.71
N GLY A 79 -11.66 8.76 8.85
CA GLY A 79 -12.11 10.11 8.49
C GLY A 79 -13.37 10.05 7.62
N SER A 80 -13.76 11.17 7.04
CA SER A 80 -14.96 11.26 6.19
C SER A 80 -14.76 10.65 4.80
N GLN A 81 -13.50 10.49 4.36
CA GLN A 81 -13.17 9.96 3.04
C GLN A 81 -12.00 8.97 3.14
N ALA A 82 -12.10 7.88 2.38
CA ALA A 82 -11.06 6.86 2.22
C ALA A 82 -11.09 6.32 0.79
N TYR A 83 -10.12 6.70 -0.02
CA TYR A 83 -10.02 6.31 -1.44
C TYR A 83 -9.11 5.11 -1.65
N GLY A 84 -8.12 4.91 -0.78
CA GLY A 84 -7.24 3.74 -0.82
C GLY A 84 -7.97 2.48 -0.37
N ASN A 85 -7.64 1.36 -0.99
CA ASN A 85 -8.12 0.06 -0.53
C ASN A 85 -7.40 -0.33 0.77
N VAL A 86 -8.12 -1.04 1.62
CA VAL A 86 -7.55 -1.65 2.82
C VAL A 86 -6.55 -2.73 2.42
N THR A 87 -5.41 -2.80 3.12
CA THR A 87 -4.45 -3.90 3.05
C THR A 87 -4.35 -4.61 4.38
N VAL A 88 -4.09 -5.91 4.32
CA VAL A 88 -4.06 -6.79 5.51
C VAL A 88 -2.79 -7.63 5.45
N ALA A 89 -1.99 -7.60 6.50
CA ALA A 89 -0.78 -8.40 6.61
C ALA A 89 -0.40 -8.62 8.07
N ASP A 90 0.04 -9.83 8.39
CA ASP A 90 0.60 -10.21 9.70
C ASP A 90 -0.28 -9.77 10.89
N GLY A 91 -1.60 -9.97 10.78
CA GLY A 91 -2.56 -9.64 11.82
C GLY A 91 -2.84 -8.14 12.00
N ARG A 92 -2.53 -7.32 10.99
CA ARG A 92 -2.77 -5.87 10.95
C ARG A 92 -3.58 -5.48 9.74
N VAL A 93 -4.40 -4.45 9.91
CA VAL A 93 -5.24 -3.85 8.86
C VAL A 93 -4.84 -2.40 8.68
N TYR A 94 -4.55 -1.99 7.45
CA TYR A 94 -4.08 -0.65 7.13
C TYR A 94 -5.08 0.06 6.22
N ALA A 95 -5.38 1.32 6.54
CA ALA A 95 -6.31 2.16 5.77
C ALA A 95 -5.81 3.60 5.64
N GLY A 96 -5.83 4.12 4.42
CA GLY A 96 -5.63 5.54 4.14
C GLY A 96 -6.94 6.32 4.29
N THR A 97 -6.89 7.54 4.86
CA THR A 97 -8.05 8.39 5.09
C THR A 97 -7.63 9.85 5.32
N ASN A 98 -8.57 10.73 5.65
CA ASN A 98 -8.32 12.09 6.13
C ASN A 98 -8.48 12.23 7.65
N ASN A 99 -8.29 13.45 8.18
CA ASN A 99 -8.27 13.74 9.62
C ASN A 99 -9.62 14.27 10.17
N GLU A 100 -10.74 14.00 9.53
CA GLU A 100 -12.04 14.52 10.02
C GLU A 100 -12.60 13.75 11.23
N SER A 101 -11.96 12.64 11.61
CA SER A 101 -12.17 11.96 12.90
C SER A 101 -10.82 11.75 13.61
N PRO A 102 -10.19 12.82 14.12
CA PRO A 102 -8.84 12.77 14.64
C PRO A 102 -8.71 11.88 15.87
N ARG A 103 -7.75 10.96 15.87
CA ARG A 103 -7.39 10.12 17.04
C ARG A 103 -6.53 10.89 18.04
N ASP A 104 -5.83 11.91 17.56
CA ASP A 104 -5.08 12.85 18.38
C ASP A 104 -5.69 14.26 18.24
N PRO A 105 -6.39 14.77 19.26
CA PRO A 105 -7.04 16.08 19.19
C PRO A 105 -6.04 17.25 19.11
N THR A 106 -4.76 17.01 19.34
CA THR A 106 -3.71 18.03 19.17
C THR A 106 -3.31 18.20 17.71
N LYS A 107 -3.54 17.20 16.85
CA LYS A 107 -3.25 17.23 15.41
C LYS A 107 -4.50 17.62 14.63
N LYS A 108 -4.83 18.92 14.66
CA LYS A 108 -6.06 19.48 14.08
C LYS A 108 -5.93 19.79 12.60
N GLY A 109 -7.09 19.97 11.95
CA GLY A 109 -7.25 20.42 10.57
C GLY A 109 -7.14 19.29 9.55
N ASP A 110 -7.23 19.68 8.29
CA ASP A 110 -7.13 18.75 7.16
C ASP A 110 -5.72 18.16 7.06
N ARG A 111 -5.65 16.83 6.99
CA ARG A 111 -4.40 16.05 6.94
C ARG A 111 -4.62 14.74 6.21
N GLY A 112 -3.57 14.17 5.66
CA GLY A 112 -3.55 12.78 5.26
C GLY A 112 -3.26 11.87 6.45
N ILE A 113 -3.98 10.77 6.54
CA ILE A 113 -3.83 9.80 7.63
C ILE A 113 -3.69 8.40 7.05
N VAL A 114 -2.74 7.60 7.59
CA VAL A 114 -2.80 6.14 7.52
C VAL A 114 -3.02 5.61 8.93
N MET A 115 -3.98 4.72 9.09
CA MET A 115 -4.27 4.02 10.33
C MET A 115 -3.91 2.55 10.22
N CYS A 116 -3.27 2.00 11.24
CA CYS A 116 -2.99 0.59 11.40
C CYS A 116 -3.80 0.04 12.57
N PHE A 117 -4.60 -1.00 12.34
CA PHE A 117 -5.44 -1.64 13.34
C PHE A 117 -5.00 -3.08 13.58
N ASP A 118 -5.22 -3.57 14.78
CA ASP A 118 -5.16 -5.00 15.08
C ASP A 118 -6.31 -5.73 14.36
N GLU A 119 -6.00 -6.74 13.57
CA GLU A 119 -6.98 -7.48 12.76
C GLU A 119 -8.01 -8.22 13.60
N LYS A 120 -7.64 -8.68 14.78
CA LYS A 120 -8.55 -9.47 15.64
C LYS A 120 -9.57 -8.60 16.35
N THR A 121 -9.16 -7.41 16.78
CA THR A 121 -9.93 -6.57 17.69
C THR A 121 -10.41 -5.25 17.07
N GLY A 122 -9.83 -4.81 15.96
CA GLY A 122 -10.08 -3.49 15.38
C GLY A 122 -9.49 -2.33 16.19
N LYS A 123 -8.67 -2.63 17.23
CA LYS A 123 -8.03 -1.60 18.03
C LYS A 123 -6.93 -0.92 17.22
N LEU A 124 -6.89 0.42 17.28
CA LEU A 124 -5.84 1.19 16.63
C LEU A 124 -4.48 0.87 17.25
N ASN A 125 -3.53 0.46 16.42
CA ASN A 125 -2.15 0.21 16.80
C ASN A 125 -1.33 1.50 16.72
N TRP A 126 -1.40 2.19 15.57
CA TRP A 126 -0.74 3.47 15.33
C TRP A 126 -1.39 4.22 14.18
N GLN A 127 -1.05 5.49 14.03
CA GLN A 127 -1.41 6.33 12.89
C GLN A 127 -0.19 7.08 12.37
N LEU A 128 -0.14 7.28 11.05
CA LEU A 128 0.74 8.24 10.40
C LEU A 128 -0.08 9.47 10.02
N VAL A 129 0.31 10.64 10.52
CA VAL A 129 -0.42 11.90 10.30
C VAL A 129 0.43 12.83 9.46
N ILE A 130 -0.05 13.24 8.30
CA ILE A 130 0.73 14.03 7.33
C ILE A 130 0.03 15.36 7.04
N PRO A 131 0.70 16.50 7.25
CA PRO A 131 0.17 17.81 6.90
C PRO A 131 -0.13 17.92 5.40
N LYS A 132 -1.04 18.82 5.04
CA LYS A 132 -1.29 19.17 3.64
C LYS A 132 -0.13 19.99 3.07
N LEU A 133 0.05 19.92 1.74
CA LEU A 133 1.00 20.77 1.00
C LEU A 133 0.60 22.25 1.04
N GLY A 134 -0.69 22.56 1.26
CA GLY A 134 -1.21 23.91 1.13
C GLY A 134 -1.40 24.37 -0.31
N ALA A 135 -1.36 23.43 -1.27
CA ALA A 135 -1.56 23.67 -2.71
C ALA A 135 -3.04 23.53 -3.14
N GLY A 136 -3.92 23.13 -2.21
CA GLY A 136 -5.34 22.91 -2.48
C GLY A 136 -5.58 21.92 -3.62
N LYS A 137 -6.65 22.14 -4.36
CA LYS A 137 -7.07 21.27 -5.48
C LYS A 137 -6.05 21.11 -6.60
N VAL A 138 -5.02 21.93 -6.64
CA VAL A 138 -3.97 21.83 -7.67
C VAL A 138 -3.12 20.57 -7.50
N SER A 139 -2.66 20.29 -6.26
CA SER A 139 -1.71 19.19 -6.03
C SER A 139 -1.96 18.38 -4.76
N ASP A 140 -2.86 18.84 -3.88
CA ASP A 140 -3.21 18.13 -2.64
C ASP A 140 -4.62 18.55 -2.22
N TRP A 141 -5.62 18.00 -2.90
CA TRP A 141 -7.03 18.36 -2.75
C TRP A 141 -7.50 18.23 -1.29
N GLU A 142 -8.25 19.25 -0.85
CA GLU A 142 -8.73 19.35 0.52
C GLU A 142 -9.60 18.15 0.89
N TYR A 143 -9.44 17.66 2.11
CA TYR A 143 -10.19 16.58 2.74
C TYR A 143 -10.12 15.20 2.05
N ILE A 144 -9.32 15.05 1.00
CA ILE A 144 -9.15 13.74 0.35
C ILE A 144 -8.31 12.78 1.24
N GLY A 145 -7.28 13.31 1.89
CA GLY A 145 -6.39 12.49 2.71
C GLY A 145 -5.39 11.67 1.89
N ILE A 146 -5.04 10.48 2.38
CA ILE A 146 -4.14 9.55 1.69
C ILE A 146 -4.95 8.59 0.82
N CYS A 147 -4.70 8.62 -0.49
CA CYS A 147 -5.40 7.80 -1.48
C CYS A 147 -4.68 6.51 -1.81
N SER A 148 -3.41 6.36 -1.47
CA SER A 148 -2.65 5.14 -1.71
C SER A 148 -3.03 4.05 -0.72
N SER A 149 -2.96 2.78 -1.17
CA SER A 149 -2.99 1.63 -0.28
C SER A 149 -1.57 1.33 0.17
N PRO A 150 -1.30 1.18 1.47
CA PRO A 150 0.01 0.75 1.95
C PRO A 150 0.42 -0.61 1.36
N ALA A 151 1.70 -0.78 1.03
CA ALA A 151 2.28 -2.05 0.61
C ALA A 151 3.15 -2.59 1.74
N ILE A 152 2.89 -3.82 2.17
CA ILE A 152 3.51 -4.41 3.36
C ILE A 152 4.43 -5.55 2.95
N GLU A 153 5.66 -5.53 3.46
CA GLU A 153 6.61 -6.64 3.36
C GLU A 153 7.40 -6.77 4.68
N GLY A 154 7.24 -7.91 5.35
CA GLY A 154 7.86 -8.15 6.65
C GLY A 154 7.48 -7.07 7.67
N ASN A 155 8.48 -6.46 8.29
CA ASN A 155 8.28 -5.40 9.28
C ASN A 155 8.23 -3.98 8.68
N ARG A 156 7.97 -3.82 7.39
CA ARG A 156 7.94 -2.52 6.68
C ARG A 156 6.62 -2.31 5.95
N ALA A 157 6.13 -1.08 6.01
CA ALA A 157 5.01 -0.60 5.20
C ALA A 157 5.47 0.58 4.33
N TYR A 158 5.23 0.51 3.02
CA TYR A 158 5.60 1.52 2.04
C TYR A 158 4.32 2.28 1.64
N ILE A 159 4.36 3.59 1.78
CA ILE A 159 3.19 4.45 1.64
C ILE A 159 3.53 5.63 0.72
N VAL A 160 2.68 5.89 -0.25
CA VAL A 160 2.74 7.12 -1.05
C VAL A 160 1.82 8.15 -0.40
N THR A 161 2.37 9.28 0.00
CA THR A 161 1.66 10.27 0.81
C THR A 161 0.95 11.33 -0.03
N ASN A 162 0.01 12.05 0.58
CA ASN A 162 -0.65 13.21 -0.04
C ASN A 162 0.33 14.34 -0.42
N LYS A 163 1.55 14.34 0.14
CA LYS A 163 2.60 15.32 -0.17
C LYS A 163 3.47 14.95 -1.35
N CYS A 164 3.13 13.90 -2.09
CA CYS A 164 3.95 13.36 -3.17
C CYS A 164 5.32 12.85 -2.67
N GLU A 165 5.29 12.19 -1.52
CA GLU A 165 6.45 11.54 -0.91
C GLU A 165 6.22 10.03 -0.84
N VAL A 166 7.28 9.25 -0.91
CA VAL A 166 7.27 7.83 -0.54
C VAL A 166 7.90 7.71 0.85
N VAL A 167 7.20 7.04 1.75
CA VAL A 167 7.72 6.78 3.09
C VAL A 167 7.72 5.29 3.39
N CYS A 168 8.75 4.84 4.08
CA CYS A 168 8.79 3.53 4.71
C CYS A 168 8.57 3.71 6.21
N VAL A 169 7.64 2.95 6.77
CA VAL A 169 7.37 2.97 8.22
C VAL A 169 7.54 1.57 8.82
N ASP A 170 7.92 1.51 10.09
CA ASP A 170 7.90 0.28 10.87
C ASP A 170 6.45 -0.12 11.18
N VAL A 171 6.11 -1.41 11.01
CA VAL A 171 4.74 -1.91 11.22
C VAL A 171 4.31 -1.90 12.69
N GLU A 172 5.24 -1.77 13.64
CA GLU A 172 4.96 -1.62 15.07
C GLU A 172 4.70 -0.16 15.48
N GLY A 173 5.05 0.83 14.61
CA GLY A 173 5.08 2.24 14.97
C GLY A 173 6.17 2.53 15.99
N LEU A 174 6.02 3.60 16.78
CA LEU A 174 7.03 4.00 17.76
C LEU A 174 7.09 3.12 19.04
N LYS A 175 6.24 2.11 19.16
CA LYS A 175 6.18 1.25 20.37
C LYS A 175 7.44 0.44 20.66
N ASN A 176 8.17 0.07 19.62
CA ASN A 176 9.46 -0.65 19.71
C ASN A 176 10.67 0.30 19.70
N GLY A 177 10.44 1.61 19.69
CA GLY A 177 11.45 2.66 19.59
C GLY A 177 11.34 3.41 18.28
N ASN A 178 12.23 4.38 18.09
CA ASN A 178 12.38 5.11 16.82
C ASN A 178 13.55 4.51 16.08
N GLU A 179 13.27 3.64 15.08
CA GLU A 179 14.25 2.92 14.30
C GLU A 179 14.67 3.67 13.02
N GLY A 180 15.60 3.11 12.26
CA GLY A 180 16.07 3.68 10.99
C GLY A 180 16.82 5.02 11.11
N PRO A 181 17.23 5.60 9.98
CA PRO A 181 17.96 6.86 9.92
C PRO A 181 17.08 8.12 10.06
N PHE A 182 15.77 8.03 9.82
CA PHE A 182 14.87 9.16 9.93
C PHE A 182 14.56 9.44 11.42
N LYS A 183 14.86 10.65 11.91
CA LYS A 183 14.70 11.02 13.34
C LYS A 183 13.94 12.34 13.49
N SER A 184 13.16 12.72 12.49
CA SER A 184 12.50 14.03 12.46
C SER A 184 10.98 13.93 12.39
N GLU A 185 10.38 12.84 12.86
CA GLU A 185 8.94 12.57 12.80
C GLU A 185 8.12 13.71 13.41
N ALA A 186 8.54 14.22 14.59
CA ALA A 186 7.86 15.32 15.24
C ALA A 186 7.78 16.59 14.38
N LYS A 187 8.82 16.86 13.59
CA LYS A 187 8.83 17.97 12.63
C LYS A 187 8.00 17.64 11.40
N TYR A 188 8.06 16.39 10.96
CA TYR A 188 7.39 15.90 9.75
C TYR A 188 5.87 15.91 9.88
N VAL A 189 5.34 15.40 10.99
CA VAL A 189 3.89 15.30 11.22
C VAL A 189 3.24 16.62 11.61
N ASN A 190 4.02 17.65 11.91
CA ASN A 190 3.50 18.97 12.30
C ASN A 190 3.69 20.00 11.19
N PRO A 191 2.65 20.77 10.83
CA PRO A 191 2.80 21.94 9.98
C PRO A 191 3.77 22.96 10.59
N LYS A 192 4.35 23.81 9.75
CA LYS A 192 5.22 24.89 10.19
C LYS A 192 4.55 25.73 11.30
N GLY A 193 5.23 25.85 12.43
CA GLY A 193 4.74 26.60 13.58
C GLY A 193 3.91 25.80 14.59
N GLN A 194 3.52 24.57 14.28
CA GLN A 194 2.91 23.64 15.25
C GLN A 194 3.97 22.76 15.91
N LYS A 195 3.73 22.40 17.18
CA LYS A 195 4.66 21.60 18.01
C LYS A 195 3.89 20.55 18.82
N ALA A 196 3.04 19.74 18.16
CA ALA A 196 2.42 18.62 18.84
C ALA A 196 3.49 17.53 19.10
N PRO A 197 3.63 17.03 20.34
CA PRO A 197 4.57 15.97 20.65
C PRO A 197 4.17 14.68 19.95
N LEU A 198 5.15 13.82 19.70
CA LEU A 198 4.90 12.44 19.33
C LEU A 198 4.39 11.64 20.53
N LYS A 199 3.57 10.65 20.25
CA LYS A 199 3.03 9.70 21.24
C LYS A 199 3.48 8.30 20.84
N GLU A 200 4.35 7.70 21.62
CA GLU A 200 4.93 6.38 21.34
C GLU A 200 3.85 5.30 21.16
N GLU A 201 2.75 5.41 21.90
CA GLU A 201 1.64 4.47 21.83
C GLU A 201 0.70 4.68 20.62
N LEU A 202 0.90 5.77 19.83
CA LEU A 202 -0.06 6.16 18.80
C LEU A 202 0.58 6.51 17.46
N ASP A 203 1.78 7.08 17.43
CA ASP A 203 2.36 7.59 16.19
C ASP A 203 3.22 6.53 15.47
N ALA A 204 3.28 6.63 14.14
CA ALA A 204 4.11 5.80 13.30
C ALA A 204 5.59 6.15 13.45
N ASP A 205 6.46 5.17 13.24
CA ASP A 205 7.91 5.28 13.12
C ASP A 205 8.32 5.30 11.65
N LEU A 206 8.96 6.39 11.18
CA LEU A 206 9.46 6.50 9.82
C LEU A 206 10.89 5.99 9.73
N ILE A 207 11.13 5.02 8.85
CA ILE A 207 12.47 4.50 8.58
C ILE A 207 13.22 5.40 7.62
N TRP A 208 12.57 5.77 6.51
CA TRP A 208 13.07 6.69 5.49
C TRP A 208 11.93 7.40 4.75
N LYS A 209 12.28 8.48 4.06
CA LYS A 209 11.39 9.30 3.25
C LYS A 209 12.09 9.73 1.96
N TYR A 210 11.40 9.64 0.83
CA TYR A 210 11.82 10.21 -0.45
C TYR A 210 10.79 11.22 -0.95
N ASP A 211 11.20 12.45 -1.23
CA ASP A 211 10.34 13.54 -1.68
C ASP A 211 10.44 13.70 -3.21
N MET A 212 9.47 13.17 -3.94
CA MET A 212 9.48 13.19 -5.40
C MET A 212 9.38 14.60 -5.99
N ARG A 213 8.83 15.56 -5.25
CA ARG A 213 8.74 16.95 -5.70
C ARG A 213 10.08 17.67 -5.58
N ASP A 214 10.74 17.53 -4.43
CA ASP A 214 12.00 18.21 -4.17
C ASP A 214 13.16 17.59 -4.97
N GLU A 215 13.18 16.25 -5.10
CA GLU A 215 14.26 15.51 -5.76
C GLU A 215 14.13 15.49 -7.29
N LEU A 216 12.88 15.39 -7.82
CA LEU A 216 12.63 15.13 -9.24
C LEU A 216 11.82 16.24 -9.93
N GLY A 217 11.46 17.28 -9.22
CA GLY A 217 10.64 18.37 -9.75
C GLY A 217 9.22 17.95 -10.16
N VAL A 218 8.71 16.86 -9.63
CA VAL A 218 7.38 16.35 -9.95
C VAL A 218 6.29 17.37 -9.61
N PHE A 219 5.34 17.54 -10.52
CA PHE A 219 4.14 18.35 -10.31
C PHE A 219 2.93 17.43 -10.19
N PRO A 220 2.55 16.99 -8.98
CA PRO A 220 1.41 16.09 -8.80
C PRO A 220 0.11 16.84 -9.11
N HIS A 221 -0.74 16.24 -9.96
CA HIS A 221 -2.03 16.82 -10.30
C HIS A 221 -3.12 16.37 -9.33
N ASN A 222 -3.82 17.31 -8.71
CA ASN A 222 -4.91 17.14 -7.75
C ASN A 222 -4.53 16.34 -6.49
N VAL A 223 -4.10 15.10 -6.64
CA VAL A 223 -3.75 14.18 -5.56
C VAL A 223 -2.59 13.29 -5.96
N THR A 224 -1.86 12.78 -4.99
CA THR A 224 -0.90 11.68 -5.17
C THR A 224 -1.57 10.39 -4.72
N SER A 225 -1.80 9.45 -5.63
CA SER A 225 -2.68 8.30 -5.38
C SER A 225 -2.13 6.94 -5.78
N SER A 226 -0.92 6.86 -6.33
CA SER A 226 -0.29 5.58 -6.68
C SER A 226 -0.09 4.71 -5.44
N SER A 227 -0.37 3.41 -5.58
CA SER A 227 -0.01 2.42 -4.56
C SER A 227 1.27 1.70 -4.97
N ALA A 228 2.19 1.52 -4.03
CA ALA A 228 3.48 0.90 -4.29
C ALA A 228 3.35 -0.58 -4.69
N VAL A 229 4.29 -1.07 -5.51
CA VAL A 229 4.53 -2.50 -5.73
C VAL A 229 5.98 -2.82 -5.41
N ILE A 230 6.19 -3.90 -4.67
CA ILE A 230 7.52 -4.35 -4.23
C ILE A 230 7.94 -5.51 -5.13
N VAL A 231 9.12 -5.40 -5.73
CA VAL A 231 9.71 -6.45 -6.58
C VAL A 231 11.19 -6.59 -6.25
N GLY A 232 11.57 -7.72 -5.68
CA GLY A 232 12.95 -7.93 -5.22
C GLY A 232 13.37 -6.90 -4.17
N ASP A 233 14.39 -6.11 -4.47
CA ASP A 233 14.90 -5.08 -3.57
C ASP A 233 14.33 -3.68 -3.84
N TYR A 234 13.38 -3.55 -4.77
CA TYR A 234 12.87 -2.27 -5.21
C TYR A 234 11.40 -2.04 -4.87
N VAL A 235 11.07 -0.79 -4.59
CA VAL A 235 9.71 -0.27 -4.47
C VAL A 235 9.41 0.62 -5.67
N PHE A 236 8.43 0.26 -6.47
CA PHE A 236 7.99 1.00 -7.65
C PHE A 236 6.74 1.81 -7.33
N VAL A 237 6.76 3.09 -7.68
CA VAL A 237 5.64 4.01 -7.45
C VAL A 237 5.47 4.97 -8.63
N ALA A 238 4.23 5.28 -9.01
CA ALA A 238 3.96 6.38 -9.94
C ALA A 238 3.92 7.70 -9.18
N THR A 239 4.40 8.76 -9.83
CA THR A 239 4.67 10.06 -9.20
C THR A 239 3.46 10.98 -9.13
N SER A 240 2.39 10.65 -9.85
CA SER A 240 1.23 11.54 -10.08
C SER A 240 1.55 12.83 -10.84
N ASN A 241 2.75 12.89 -11.49
CA ASN A 241 3.11 14.00 -12.36
C ASN A 241 2.04 14.21 -13.45
N GLY A 242 1.65 15.44 -13.71
CA GLY A 242 0.57 15.69 -14.66
C GLY A 242 0.41 17.15 -15.09
N VAL A 243 -0.78 17.47 -15.52
CA VAL A 243 -1.17 18.81 -15.97
C VAL A 243 -1.42 19.75 -14.79
N ASP A 244 -1.42 21.05 -15.05
CA ASP A 244 -1.84 22.05 -14.08
C ASP A 244 -3.38 22.16 -13.97
N TRP A 245 -3.87 23.12 -13.20
CA TRP A 245 -5.31 23.35 -13.00
C TRP A 245 -6.06 23.67 -14.30
N SER A 246 -5.39 24.22 -15.32
CA SER A 246 -6.01 24.51 -16.63
C SER A 246 -6.34 23.23 -17.41
N HIS A 247 -5.77 22.08 -17.07
CA HIS A 247 -5.81 20.81 -17.79
C HIS A 247 -5.23 20.90 -19.22
N THR A 248 -4.39 21.89 -19.47
CA THR A 248 -3.76 22.11 -20.78
C THR A 248 -2.24 22.20 -20.70
N ASN A 249 -1.69 22.73 -19.60
CA ASN A 249 -0.26 22.87 -19.45
C ASN A 249 0.32 21.72 -18.62
N ILE A 250 1.52 21.27 -18.96
CA ILE A 250 2.29 20.27 -18.24
C ILE A 250 3.48 20.98 -17.58
N PRO A 251 3.43 21.33 -16.28
CA PRO A 251 4.48 22.11 -15.63
C PRO A 251 5.82 21.41 -15.56
N ALA A 252 5.82 20.09 -15.45
CA ALA A 252 7.02 19.29 -15.31
C ALA A 252 7.09 18.16 -16.37
N PRO A 253 7.21 18.50 -17.68
CA PRO A 253 7.11 17.51 -18.76
C PRO A 253 8.30 16.55 -18.82
N LEU A 254 9.42 16.87 -18.17
CA LEU A 254 10.62 16.03 -18.11
C LEU A 254 10.71 15.19 -16.84
N SER A 255 9.90 15.48 -15.82
CA SER A 255 9.87 14.66 -14.61
C SER A 255 9.31 13.26 -14.89
N PRO A 256 9.86 12.22 -14.25
CA PRO A 256 9.44 10.84 -14.49
C PRO A 256 7.98 10.61 -14.09
N CYS A 257 7.30 9.73 -14.81
CA CYS A 257 5.94 9.33 -14.47
C CYS A 257 5.90 8.29 -13.34
N TRP A 258 6.97 7.55 -13.16
CA TRP A 258 7.16 6.61 -12.06
C TRP A 258 8.65 6.39 -11.79
N ILE A 259 8.96 5.88 -10.61
CA ILE A 259 10.32 5.64 -10.12
C ILE A 259 10.43 4.29 -9.42
N ALA A 260 11.68 3.82 -9.29
CA ALA A 260 12.07 2.73 -8.41
C ALA A 260 12.97 3.26 -7.30
N LEU A 261 12.69 2.86 -6.06
CA LEU A 261 13.52 3.16 -4.89
C LEU A 261 14.05 1.86 -4.29
N ASP A 262 15.25 1.88 -3.72
CA ASP A 262 15.72 0.79 -2.86
C ASP A 262 14.81 0.68 -1.62
N LYS A 263 14.25 -0.50 -1.38
CA LYS A 263 13.26 -0.70 -0.33
C LYS A 263 13.82 -0.51 1.09
N ASN A 264 15.14 -0.66 1.27
CA ASN A 264 15.78 -0.57 2.58
C ASN A 264 16.23 0.86 2.90
N THR A 265 16.73 1.58 1.91
CA THR A 265 17.34 2.91 2.09
C THR A 265 16.44 4.06 1.65
N GLY A 266 15.51 3.82 0.71
CA GLY A 266 14.71 4.85 0.07
C GLY A 266 15.46 5.65 -0.99
N GLU A 267 16.68 5.25 -1.36
CA GLU A 267 17.47 5.88 -2.41
C GLU A 267 16.87 5.59 -3.79
N LEU A 268 16.97 6.56 -4.70
CA LEU A 268 16.52 6.40 -6.08
C LEU A 268 17.39 5.37 -6.80
N VAL A 269 16.74 4.35 -7.35
CA VAL A 269 17.37 3.31 -8.17
C VAL A 269 17.28 3.65 -9.65
N GLY A 270 16.19 4.25 -10.09
CA GLY A 270 16.02 4.64 -11.48
C GLY A 270 14.63 5.19 -11.78
N GLU A 271 14.47 5.74 -12.97
CA GLU A 271 13.32 6.50 -13.41
C GLU A 271 12.68 5.91 -14.68
N ASP A 272 11.41 6.25 -14.93
CA ASP A 272 10.69 5.95 -16.16
C ASP A 272 11.35 6.65 -17.37
N GLY A 273 11.89 5.87 -18.31
CA GLY A 273 12.50 6.33 -19.56
C GLY A 273 11.52 6.48 -20.73
N SER A 274 10.19 6.29 -20.54
CA SER A 274 9.23 6.36 -21.65
C SER A 274 9.02 7.74 -22.25
N GLY A 275 9.29 8.80 -21.47
CA GLY A 275 8.98 10.17 -21.83
C GLY A 275 7.49 10.48 -21.92
N ALA A 276 6.62 9.62 -21.37
CA ALA A 276 5.17 9.79 -21.41
C ALA A 276 4.68 11.09 -20.75
N GLY A 277 5.44 11.62 -19.79
CA GLY A 277 5.15 12.90 -19.13
C GLY A 277 5.02 14.08 -20.07
N LYS A 278 5.75 14.09 -21.19
CA LYS A 278 5.69 15.15 -22.23
C LYS A 278 4.33 15.23 -22.92
N ASN A 279 3.56 14.16 -22.89
CA ASN A 279 2.27 14.03 -23.55
C ASN A 279 1.16 13.69 -22.56
N ALA A 280 1.31 14.11 -21.30
CA ALA A 280 0.33 13.81 -20.27
C ALA A 280 -1.04 14.38 -20.62
N LEU A 281 -2.05 13.51 -20.67
CA LEU A 281 -3.45 13.89 -20.86
C LEU A 281 -4.10 14.35 -19.56
N HIS A 282 -3.60 13.86 -18.41
CA HIS A 282 -4.06 14.24 -17.09
C HIS A 282 -2.93 14.06 -16.06
N ALA A 283 -2.79 12.87 -15.43
CA ALA A 283 -1.72 12.61 -14.47
C ALA A 283 -1.29 11.13 -14.45
N ALA A 284 -0.10 10.88 -13.92
CA ALA A 284 0.48 9.56 -13.74
C ALA A 284 -0.03 8.91 -12.43
N TRP A 285 -1.33 8.62 -12.33
CA TRP A 285 -1.95 8.02 -11.15
C TRP A 285 -1.95 6.49 -11.15
N SER A 286 -1.83 5.88 -12.32
CA SER A 286 -1.88 4.42 -12.44
C SER A 286 -0.73 3.78 -11.67
N SER A 287 -1.07 2.87 -10.75
CA SER A 287 -0.06 2.07 -10.06
C SER A 287 0.52 1.02 -10.98
N LEU A 288 1.83 0.75 -10.86
CA LEU A 288 2.48 -0.31 -11.62
C LEU A 288 1.99 -1.69 -11.17
N THR A 289 2.00 -2.63 -12.09
CA THR A 289 1.82 -4.06 -11.81
C THR A 289 3.06 -4.83 -12.18
N TYR A 290 3.26 -5.97 -11.52
CA TYR A 290 4.38 -6.87 -11.79
C TYR A 290 3.87 -8.28 -12.08
N GLY A 291 4.46 -8.94 -13.07
CA GLY A 291 4.15 -10.30 -13.42
C GLY A 291 5.24 -10.95 -14.24
N LYS A 292 4.98 -12.17 -14.69
CA LYS A 292 5.86 -12.91 -15.57
C LYS A 292 5.24 -13.08 -16.94
N ALA A 293 6.02 -12.83 -17.99
CA ALA A 293 5.72 -13.15 -19.37
C ALA A 293 6.69 -14.24 -19.84
N GLY A 294 6.28 -15.50 -19.73
CA GLY A 294 7.19 -16.65 -19.80
C GLY A 294 8.15 -16.62 -18.60
N ASP A 295 9.46 -16.65 -18.87
CA ASP A 295 10.49 -16.61 -17.83
C ASP A 295 10.96 -15.19 -17.49
N LYS A 296 10.41 -14.16 -18.14
CA LYS A 296 10.81 -12.77 -17.95
C LYS A 296 9.93 -12.07 -16.96
N ASP A 297 10.55 -11.35 -16.02
CA ASP A 297 9.89 -10.42 -15.14
C ASP A 297 9.52 -9.15 -15.90
N VAL A 298 8.26 -8.73 -15.80
CA VAL A 298 7.72 -7.57 -16.50
C VAL A 298 6.95 -6.68 -15.54
N LEU A 299 7.28 -5.40 -15.56
CA LEU A 299 6.45 -4.35 -15.00
C LEU A 299 5.51 -3.84 -16.09
N VAL A 300 4.26 -3.58 -15.72
CA VAL A 300 3.27 -3.00 -16.64
C VAL A 300 2.70 -1.74 -16.01
N TRP A 301 2.60 -0.68 -16.82
CA TRP A 301 2.09 0.61 -16.37
C TRP A 301 1.13 1.21 -17.40
N GLY A 302 -0.01 1.72 -16.91
CA GLY A 302 -0.94 2.49 -17.72
C GLY A 302 -0.51 3.95 -17.81
N GLY A 303 0.08 4.35 -18.91
CA GLY A 303 0.64 5.68 -19.12
C GLY A 303 -0.38 6.81 -19.10
N THR A 304 0.07 7.98 -18.67
CA THR A 304 -0.71 9.21 -18.65
C THR A 304 -1.03 9.78 -20.04
N ASP A 305 -0.35 9.28 -21.08
CA ASP A 305 -0.47 9.67 -22.49
C ASP A 305 -1.41 8.76 -23.32
N GLY A 306 -2.11 7.84 -22.66
CA GLY A 306 -3.05 6.94 -23.32
C GLY A 306 -2.44 5.64 -23.85
N PHE A 307 -1.21 5.32 -23.50
CA PHE A 307 -0.57 4.04 -23.81
C PHE A 307 -0.44 3.14 -22.57
N CYS A 308 -0.33 1.85 -22.80
CA CYS A 308 0.10 0.88 -21.81
C CYS A 308 1.53 0.45 -22.15
N TYR A 309 2.38 0.41 -21.16
CA TYR A 309 3.81 0.16 -21.30
C TYR A 309 4.22 -1.09 -20.54
N GLY A 310 5.16 -1.84 -21.08
CA GLY A 310 5.84 -2.91 -20.38
C GLY A 310 7.33 -2.65 -20.28
N TYR A 311 7.90 -2.97 -19.13
CA TYR A 311 9.29 -2.71 -18.80
C TYR A 311 9.97 -3.95 -18.22
N SER A 312 11.31 -4.00 -18.31
CA SER A 312 12.11 -4.87 -17.46
C SER A 312 11.96 -4.43 -15.99
N SER A 313 12.07 -5.37 -15.06
CA SER A 313 12.16 -5.03 -13.64
C SER A 313 13.55 -4.55 -13.20
N LYS A 314 14.50 -4.45 -14.12
CA LYS A 314 15.87 -3.97 -13.90
C LYS A 314 16.14 -2.75 -14.75
N PRO A 315 16.79 -1.71 -14.20
CA PRO A 315 17.16 -0.54 -14.96
C PRO A 315 18.31 -0.84 -15.93
N GLU A 316 18.46 0.05 -16.89
CA GLU A 316 19.58 0.12 -17.81
C GLU A 316 20.26 1.48 -17.68
N LYS A 317 21.54 1.60 -18.07
CA LYS A 317 22.20 2.90 -18.12
C LYS A 317 21.81 3.63 -19.42
N ASP A 318 21.44 4.91 -19.29
CA ASP A 318 21.31 5.79 -20.45
C ASP A 318 22.67 6.29 -20.94
N ASP A 319 22.67 7.15 -21.98
CA ASP A 319 23.88 7.70 -22.58
C ASP A 319 24.65 8.62 -21.61
N GLU A 320 24.03 9.13 -20.58
CA GLU A 320 24.62 9.99 -19.54
C GLU A 320 25.05 9.19 -18.31
N GLY A 321 24.74 7.89 -18.26
CA GLY A 321 25.11 6.97 -17.20
C GLY A 321 24.10 6.91 -16.04
N PHE A 322 22.92 7.49 -16.17
CA PHE A 322 21.81 7.37 -15.20
C PHE A 322 21.07 6.05 -15.37
N ASP A 323 20.53 5.55 -14.28
CA ASP A 323 19.71 4.36 -14.29
C ASP A 323 18.27 4.68 -14.73
N VAL A 324 17.86 4.10 -15.85
CA VAL A 324 16.53 4.30 -16.45
C VAL A 324 15.85 2.97 -16.75
N PHE A 325 14.53 2.97 -16.72
CA PHE A 325 13.71 1.85 -17.15
C PHE A 325 13.09 2.18 -18.51
N ASN A 326 13.68 1.66 -19.58
CA ASN A 326 13.17 1.83 -20.93
C ASN A 326 12.01 0.87 -21.23
N PRO A 327 10.95 1.33 -21.92
CA PRO A 327 9.87 0.45 -22.35
C PRO A 327 10.38 -0.62 -23.32
N ILE A 328 10.10 -1.90 -23.04
CA ILE A 328 10.35 -2.99 -23.97
C ILE A 328 9.20 -3.16 -24.99
N TRP A 329 8.03 -2.61 -24.66
CA TRP A 329 6.88 -2.49 -25.56
C TRP A 329 5.91 -1.41 -25.08
N LYS A 330 5.11 -0.87 -26.03
CA LYS A 330 3.96 -0.03 -25.73
C LYS A 330 2.80 -0.33 -26.67
N VAL A 331 1.59 -0.23 -26.17
CA VAL A 331 0.36 -0.41 -26.95
C VAL A 331 -0.64 0.70 -26.61
N PRO A 332 -1.43 1.20 -27.58
CA PRO A 332 -2.44 2.21 -27.31
C PRO A 332 -3.58 1.63 -26.43
N LYS A 333 -4.14 2.42 -25.53
CA LYS A 333 -5.29 2.01 -24.69
C LYS A 333 -6.60 1.79 -25.49
N THR A 334 -6.66 2.24 -26.73
CA THR A 334 -7.85 2.06 -27.60
C THR A 334 -7.90 0.65 -28.14
N PHE A 335 -8.28 -0.31 -27.31
CA PHE A 335 -8.93 -1.52 -27.80
C PHE A 335 -10.40 -1.20 -28.00
N SER A 336 -10.83 -1.00 -29.25
CA SER A 336 -12.25 -1.04 -29.57
C SER A 336 -12.70 -2.50 -29.47
N PHE A 337 -13.14 -2.92 -28.29
CA PHE A 337 -13.94 -4.13 -28.17
C PHE A 337 -15.28 -3.84 -28.86
N ARG A 338 -15.44 -4.24 -30.12
CA ARG A 338 -16.76 -4.47 -30.67
C ARG A 338 -17.34 -5.66 -29.92
N VAL A 339 -18.05 -5.42 -28.84
CA VAL A 339 -18.99 -6.39 -28.30
C VAL A 339 -20.06 -6.54 -29.39
N LYS A 340 -19.99 -7.60 -30.19
CA LYS A 340 -21.16 -8.06 -30.94
C LYS A 340 -22.16 -8.50 -29.88
N SER A 341 -23.14 -7.65 -29.59
CA SER A 341 -24.33 -8.08 -28.89
C SER A 341 -25.08 -9.07 -29.77
N THR A 342 -24.87 -10.35 -29.58
CA THR A 342 -25.80 -11.37 -30.01
C THR A 342 -26.87 -11.50 -28.94
N PHE A 343 -27.80 -10.53 -28.91
CA PHE A 343 -29.11 -10.76 -28.36
C PHE A 343 -30.08 -10.72 -29.59
N GLU A 344 -30.35 -11.86 -30.15
CA GLU A 344 -31.60 -12.21 -30.76
C GLU A 344 -32.37 -13.12 -29.82
#